data_b90cb95fd6cf903c5b2183d2c129dd7e
#
_entry.id   b90cb95fd6cf903c5b2183d2c129dd7e
#
_cell.length_a   1.000
_cell.length_b   1.000
_cell.length_c   1.000
_cell.angle_alpha   90.00
_cell.angle_beta   90.00
_cell.angle_gamma   90.00
#
_symmetry.space_group_name_H-M   'P 1'
#
loop_
_entity.id
_entity.type
_entity.pdbx_description
1 polymer ?
#
loop_
_entity_poly.entity_id
_entity_poly.type
_entity_poly.pdbx_seq_one_letter_code
_entity_poly.pdbx_strand_id
1 'polypeptide(L)'
;MLSIPQIGKEFDLLRFGDNYIINIEIKTESSIDKIFKQQQKNKYYLEFLNKEIYIYTYILNENKLYKLIRKDSNNEIKEATFNELCNKLLLQEVVTFNNIDDLFNPSDYLVSPFNSPEKFMAEGYFLTVQQEQIYNEIRTKLSDATTKFIALTGSAGTGKTLLTYHIAKESIRKGEKVLILHCAPLNSGHKILMEEYGWSIHMPKYAPNTTDFDLIIIDEAQRMYPYQFDKYIEEVRTFNKKCIFSYDENQYLRDNEKNYHTKERIEKELSCTPYKLTDKIRTNKEIAYFIRQLFNLKKNISNIDYPNIELTYCKNYFSAKSLLQELSKKNWKVPNYTPGTRSTFHYEAYLSGDTECAHSVVGQEFDNVVIVIDDSFKYNSQGDLIADNTYYSQRQMLYQIITRTRKKLHIVIIDNEVMLDRCIDILNK
;
A
#
# COMPACT_ATOMS: atom_id res chain seq x y z
N MET A 1 -2.93 -3.78 -28.18
CA MET A 1 -3.13 -3.23 -26.83
C MET A 1 -2.50 -4.19 -25.83
N LEU A 2 -1.60 -3.68 -24.98
CA LEU A 2 -0.96 -4.45 -23.92
C LEU A 2 -1.57 -4.02 -22.60
N SER A 3 -2.25 -4.92 -21.91
CA SER A 3 -2.76 -4.72 -20.56
C SER A 3 -1.83 -5.40 -19.55
N ILE A 4 -1.46 -4.68 -18.49
CA ILE A 4 -0.68 -5.20 -17.38
C ILE A 4 -1.60 -5.24 -16.16
N PRO A 5 -2.29 -6.36 -15.93
CA PRO A 5 -3.35 -6.46 -14.92
C PRO A 5 -2.86 -6.14 -13.50
N GLN A 6 -1.61 -6.47 -13.20
CA GLN A 6 -1.03 -6.30 -11.86
C GLN A 6 -0.92 -4.83 -11.42
N ILE A 7 -0.78 -3.91 -12.36
CA ILE A 7 -0.69 -2.47 -12.10
C ILE A 7 -1.89 -1.71 -12.68
N GLY A 8 -2.87 -2.42 -13.25
CA GLY A 8 -4.06 -1.81 -13.84
C GLY A 8 -3.73 -0.81 -14.96
N LYS A 9 -2.68 -1.07 -15.75
CA LYS A 9 -2.21 -0.17 -16.79
C LYS A 9 -2.36 -0.81 -18.17
N GLU A 10 -2.87 -0.02 -19.11
CA GLU A 10 -2.97 -0.40 -20.52
C GLU A 10 -2.11 0.54 -21.36
N PHE A 11 -1.44 -0.03 -22.35
CA PHE A 11 -0.70 0.68 -23.38
C PHE A 11 -1.26 0.29 -24.75
N ASP A 12 -1.51 1.27 -25.63
CA ASP A 12 -2.01 0.96 -26.97
C ASP A 12 -0.96 0.18 -27.77
N LEU A 13 0.26 0.71 -27.84
CA LEU A 13 1.41 0.07 -28.44
C LEU A 13 2.65 0.21 -27.57
N LEU A 14 3.31 -0.89 -27.26
CA LEU A 14 4.56 -0.91 -26.51
C LEU A 14 5.54 -1.84 -27.21
N ARG A 15 6.71 -1.32 -27.54
CA ARG A 15 7.77 -2.07 -28.21
C ARG A 15 9.04 -2.01 -27.39
N PHE A 16 9.57 -3.16 -27.04
CA PHE A 16 10.78 -3.33 -26.24
C PHE A 16 11.99 -3.54 -27.15
N GLY A 17 13.04 -2.80 -26.90
CA GLY A 17 14.34 -3.01 -27.51
C GLY A 17 15.43 -3.23 -26.46
N ASP A 18 16.64 -3.58 -26.88
CA ASP A 18 17.76 -3.79 -25.98
C ASP A 18 18.13 -2.52 -25.23
N ASN A 19 18.16 -1.37 -25.91
CA ASN A 19 18.63 -0.11 -25.34
C ASN A 19 17.49 0.82 -24.92
N TYR A 20 16.34 0.75 -25.59
CA TYR A 20 15.23 1.66 -25.32
C TYR A 20 13.86 1.01 -25.56
N ILE A 21 12.83 1.66 -25.02
CA ILE A 21 11.42 1.29 -25.14
C ILE A 21 10.69 2.37 -25.91
N ILE A 22 9.80 1.98 -26.82
CA ILE A 22 8.92 2.91 -27.53
C ILE A 22 7.48 2.62 -27.11
N ASN A 23 6.80 3.63 -26.58
CA ASN A 23 5.37 3.63 -26.32
C ASN A 23 4.66 4.59 -27.27
N ILE A 24 3.58 4.14 -27.89
CA ILE A 24 2.74 4.95 -28.76
C ILE A 24 1.29 4.81 -28.31
N GLU A 25 0.67 5.92 -27.96
CA GLU A 25 -0.75 6.03 -27.67
C GLU A 25 -1.49 6.60 -28.86
N ILE A 26 -2.71 6.11 -29.11
CA ILE A 26 -3.54 6.54 -30.24
C ILE A 26 -4.84 7.13 -29.70
N LYS A 27 -5.14 8.37 -30.05
CA LYS A 27 -6.36 9.06 -29.65
C LYS A 27 -7.09 9.61 -30.87
N THR A 28 -8.40 9.55 -30.85
CA THR A 28 -9.21 10.21 -31.89
C THR A 28 -9.06 11.71 -31.77
N GLU A 29 -9.22 12.24 -30.55
CA GLU A 29 -9.03 13.64 -30.16
C GLU A 29 -8.58 13.75 -28.71
N SER A 30 -7.80 14.75 -28.36
CA SER A 30 -7.40 15.03 -26.98
C SER A 30 -6.82 16.43 -26.84
N SER A 31 -6.97 17.04 -25.64
CA SER A 31 -6.26 18.29 -25.33
C SER A 31 -4.79 18.02 -24.97
N ILE A 32 -3.93 19.01 -25.19
CA ILE A 32 -2.49 18.95 -24.89
C ILE A 32 -2.25 18.56 -23.42
N ASP A 33 -3.03 19.11 -22.48
CA ASP A 33 -2.92 18.79 -21.04
C ASP A 33 -3.23 17.32 -20.74
N LYS A 34 -4.23 16.74 -21.40
CA LYS A 34 -4.56 15.33 -21.27
C LYS A 34 -3.49 14.43 -21.86
N ILE A 35 -2.94 14.80 -23.02
CA ILE A 35 -1.82 14.12 -23.66
C ILE A 35 -0.61 14.13 -22.70
N PHE A 36 -0.28 15.28 -22.13
CA PHE A 36 0.84 15.44 -21.21
C PHE A 36 0.70 14.54 -19.97
N LYS A 37 -0.45 14.58 -19.32
CA LYS A 37 -0.73 13.72 -18.16
C LYS A 37 -0.62 12.23 -18.50
N GLN A 38 -1.14 11.82 -19.66
CA GLN A 38 -1.05 10.44 -20.13
C GLN A 38 0.39 10.02 -20.40
N GLN A 39 1.18 10.86 -21.09
CA GLN A 39 2.57 10.58 -21.39
C GLN A 39 3.44 10.56 -20.13
N GLN A 40 3.21 11.44 -19.15
CA GLN A 40 3.86 11.39 -17.84
C GLN A 40 3.54 10.10 -17.08
N LYS A 41 2.27 9.69 -17.09
CA LYS A 41 1.83 8.43 -16.49
C LYS A 41 2.52 7.22 -17.13
N ASN A 42 2.59 7.19 -18.47
CA ASN A 42 3.27 6.13 -19.20
C ASN A 42 4.77 6.09 -18.88
N LYS A 43 5.42 7.26 -18.85
CA LYS A 43 6.83 7.38 -18.46
C LYS A 43 7.08 6.81 -17.06
N TYR A 44 6.28 7.17 -16.08
CA TYR A 44 6.38 6.67 -14.71
C TYR A 44 6.39 5.14 -14.67
N TYR A 45 5.46 4.47 -15.38
CA TYR A 45 5.41 3.00 -15.38
C TYR A 45 6.58 2.35 -16.12
N LEU A 46 7.19 3.02 -17.08
CA LEU A 46 8.29 2.47 -17.89
C LEU A 46 9.68 2.78 -17.32
N GLU A 47 9.83 3.82 -16.48
CA GLU A 47 11.12 4.23 -15.88
C GLU A 47 11.76 3.14 -15.02
N PHE A 48 10.96 2.27 -14.37
CA PHE A 48 11.47 1.19 -13.56
C PHE A 48 12.17 0.08 -14.35
N LEU A 49 12.02 0.07 -15.67
CA LEU A 49 12.68 -0.89 -16.55
C LEU A 49 14.14 -0.51 -16.85
N ASN A 50 14.63 0.62 -16.33
CA ASN A 50 15.99 1.11 -16.46
C ASN A 50 16.51 1.16 -17.92
N LYS A 51 15.63 1.52 -18.86
CA LYS A 51 15.93 1.73 -20.26
C LYS A 51 15.56 3.15 -20.68
N GLU A 52 16.16 3.64 -21.76
CA GLU A 52 15.71 4.89 -22.37
C GLU A 52 14.27 4.74 -22.89
N ILE A 53 13.43 5.77 -22.75
CA ILE A 53 12.00 5.67 -23.06
C ILE A 53 11.62 6.78 -24.03
N TYR A 54 11.02 6.38 -25.15
CA TYR A 54 10.42 7.28 -26.13
C TYR A 54 8.90 7.13 -26.08
N ILE A 55 8.20 8.23 -25.78
CA ILE A 55 6.74 8.22 -25.63
C ILE A 55 6.13 9.17 -26.64
N TYR A 56 5.21 8.61 -27.42
CA TYR A 56 4.48 9.33 -28.46
C TYR A 56 2.97 9.21 -28.25
N THR A 57 2.23 10.22 -28.68
CA THR A 57 0.77 10.18 -28.80
C THR A 57 0.35 10.67 -30.17
N TYR A 58 -0.37 9.85 -30.90
CA TYR A 58 -0.91 10.20 -32.20
C TYR A 58 -2.38 10.63 -32.08
N ILE A 59 -2.72 11.80 -32.62
CA ILE A 59 -4.07 12.33 -32.67
C ILE A 59 -4.62 12.19 -34.08
N LEU A 60 -5.60 11.31 -34.23
CA LEU A 60 -6.20 10.95 -35.52
C LEU A 60 -6.83 12.15 -36.24
N ASN A 61 -7.70 12.91 -35.56
CA ASN A 61 -8.44 14.02 -36.17
C ASN A 61 -7.53 15.17 -36.66
N GLU A 62 -6.39 15.33 -36.00
CA GLU A 62 -5.43 16.40 -36.34
C GLU A 62 -4.29 15.91 -37.23
N ASN A 63 -4.14 14.59 -37.41
CA ASN A 63 -2.98 13.95 -38.05
C ASN A 63 -1.66 14.43 -37.47
N LYS A 64 -1.58 14.58 -36.15
CA LYS A 64 -0.42 15.06 -35.42
C LYS A 64 0.16 14.04 -34.47
N LEU A 65 1.48 14.06 -34.37
CA LEU A 65 2.24 13.23 -33.45
C LEU A 65 2.89 14.11 -32.38
N TYR A 66 2.69 13.78 -31.10
CA TYR A 66 3.30 14.47 -29.97
C TYR A 66 4.24 13.54 -29.23
N LYS A 67 5.39 14.06 -28.78
CA LYS A 67 6.37 13.33 -27.96
C LYS A 67 6.62 14.01 -26.63
N LEU A 68 6.94 13.20 -25.62
CA LEU A 68 7.44 13.68 -24.34
C LEU A 68 8.94 13.90 -24.45
N ILE A 69 9.39 15.08 -24.08
CA ILE A 69 10.82 15.42 -23.99
C ILE A 69 11.16 15.88 -22.57
N ARG A 70 12.43 15.75 -22.18
CA ARG A 70 12.96 16.35 -20.97
C ARG A 70 13.71 17.63 -21.30
N LYS A 71 13.35 18.73 -20.65
CA LYS A 71 13.99 20.03 -20.79
C LYS A 71 14.23 20.63 -19.41
N ASP A 72 15.44 21.00 -19.10
CA ASP A 72 15.85 21.67 -17.86
C ASP A 72 15.26 21.00 -16.59
N SER A 73 15.34 19.66 -16.52
CA SER A 73 14.78 18.81 -15.45
C SER A 73 13.26 18.63 -15.45
N ASN A 74 12.51 19.32 -16.31
CA ASN A 74 11.06 19.16 -16.46
C ASN A 74 10.70 18.37 -17.72
N ASN A 75 9.54 17.73 -17.68
CA ASN A 75 8.97 17.10 -18.88
C ASN A 75 8.14 18.13 -19.65
N GLU A 76 8.24 18.13 -20.97
CA GLU A 76 7.44 18.96 -21.87
C GLU A 76 6.90 18.11 -23.04
N ILE A 77 5.78 18.54 -23.64
CA ILE A 77 5.29 17.99 -24.91
C ILE A 77 5.86 18.80 -26.08
N LYS A 78 6.26 18.08 -27.12
CA LYS A 78 6.64 18.67 -28.39
C LYS A 78 5.99 17.91 -29.55
N GLU A 79 5.58 18.62 -30.60
CA GLU A 79 5.18 18.00 -31.86
C GLU A 79 6.36 17.26 -32.47
N ALA A 80 6.15 16.04 -32.95
CA ALA A 80 7.16 15.18 -33.57
C ALA A 80 6.78 14.86 -35.00
N THR A 81 7.77 14.54 -35.84
CA THR A 81 7.51 14.07 -37.21
C THR A 81 7.39 12.54 -37.25
N PHE A 82 6.63 12.05 -38.23
CA PHE A 82 6.55 10.60 -38.47
C PHE A 82 7.91 10.00 -38.83
N ASN A 83 8.75 10.77 -39.59
CA ASN A 83 10.10 10.32 -39.93
C ASN A 83 10.95 10.08 -38.67
N GLU A 84 10.84 10.95 -37.67
CA GLU A 84 11.54 10.74 -36.40
C GLU A 84 11.12 9.44 -35.72
N LEU A 85 9.80 9.16 -35.61
CA LEU A 85 9.28 7.92 -35.04
C LEU A 85 9.72 6.71 -35.88
N CYS A 86 9.61 6.76 -37.21
CA CYS A 86 10.02 5.68 -38.11
C CYS A 86 11.51 5.36 -37.97
N ASN A 87 12.37 6.36 -37.88
CA ASN A 87 13.80 6.15 -37.67
C ASN A 87 14.08 5.45 -36.33
N LYS A 88 13.38 5.83 -35.26
CA LYS A 88 13.51 5.16 -33.97
C LYS A 88 13.02 3.70 -34.02
N LEU A 89 11.91 3.42 -34.72
CA LEU A 89 11.39 2.07 -34.90
C LEU A 89 12.33 1.18 -35.73
N LEU A 90 12.96 1.73 -36.78
CA LEU A 90 13.88 1.00 -37.66
C LEU A 90 15.21 0.65 -36.98
N LEU A 91 15.72 1.55 -36.13
CA LEU A 91 17.00 1.39 -35.44
C LEU A 91 16.88 0.54 -34.16
N GLN A 92 15.68 0.15 -33.77
CA GLN A 92 15.46 -0.61 -32.55
C GLN A 92 15.64 -2.12 -32.80
N GLU A 93 16.60 -2.72 -32.10
CA GLU A 93 16.69 -4.18 -31.96
C GLU A 93 15.61 -4.68 -31.01
N VAL A 94 14.67 -5.46 -31.52
CA VAL A 94 13.48 -5.88 -30.80
C VAL A 94 13.80 -7.04 -29.88
N VAL A 95 13.40 -6.94 -28.63
CA VAL A 95 13.45 -8.02 -27.63
C VAL A 95 12.07 -8.61 -27.44
N THR A 96 11.98 -9.92 -27.46
CA THR A 96 10.76 -10.67 -27.16
C THR A 96 10.83 -11.26 -25.75
N PHE A 97 9.73 -11.22 -25.01
CA PHE A 97 9.59 -11.78 -23.65
C PHE A 97 8.57 -12.90 -23.65
N ASN A 98 8.83 -13.98 -22.93
CA ASN A 98 7.87 -15.06 -22.73
C ASN A 98 6.66 -14.60 -21.92
N ASN A 99 6.89 -13.73 -20.94
CA ASN A 99 5.85 -13.13 -20.12
C ASN A 99 6.22 -11.68 -19.82
N ILE A 100 5.45 -10.75 -20.34
CA ILE A 100 5.69 -9.31 -20.16
C ILE A 100 5.32 -8.86 -18.74
N ASP A 101 4.37 -9.54 -18.08
CA ASP A 101 3.95 -9.21 -16.71
C ASP A 101 5.11 -9.29 -15.71
N ASP A 102 6.12 -10.14 -15.97
CA ASP A 102 7.28 -10.31 -15.09
C ASP A 102 8.19 -9.07 -15.05
N LEU A 103 8.08 -8.20 -16.05
CA LEU A 103 8.82 -6.93 -16.10
C LEU A 103 8.21 -5.84 -15.20
N PHE A 104 6.94 -6.01 -14.81
CA PHE A 104 6.19 -4.99 -14.07
C PHE A 104 5.83 -5.48 -12.68
N ASN A 105 6.76 -5.34 -11.75
CA ASN A 105 6.50 -5.67 -10.35
C ASN A 105 5.65 -4.56 -9.70
N PRO A 106 4.43 -4.84 -9.23
CA PRO A 106 3.57 -3.84 -8.60
C PRO A 106 4.24 -3.08 -7.44
N SER A 107 5.15 -3.76 -6.73
CA SER A 107 5.85 -3.14 -5.59
C SER A 107 6.74 -1.95 -5.97
N ASP A 108 7.20 -1.88 -7.22
CA ASP A 108 8.08 -0.81 -7.70
C ASP A 108 7.33 0.52 -7.89
N TYR A 109 6.01 0.44 -8.09
CA TYR A 109 5.13 1.60 -8.32
C TYR A 109 4.48 2.15 -7.05
N LEU A 110 4.72 1.51 -5.92
CA LEU A 110 4.11 1.92 -4.67
C LEU A 110 4.81 3.12 -4.05
N VAL A 111 4.05 4.16 -3.81
CA VAL A 111 4.44 5.29 -2.97
C VAL A 111 3.57 5.27 -1.73
N SER A 112 4.19 5.07 -0.58
CA SER A 112 3.51 5.24 0.71
C SER A 112 3.61 6.70 1.14
N PRO A 113 2.50 7.36 1.50
CA PRO A 113 2.53 8.71 2.07
C PRO A 113 3.43 8.80 3.30
N PHE A 114 3.71 7.67 3.96
CA PHE A 114 4.46 7.61 5.22
C PHE A 114 5.94 7.25 5.03
N ASN A 115 6.26 6.43 4.01
CA ASN A 115 7.65 6.04 3.73
C ASN A 115 8.37 7.04 2.81
N SER A 116 7.62 7.80 2.02
CA SER A 116 8.15 8.76 1.04
C SER A 116 7.20 9.95 0.93
N PRO A 117 7.01 10.73 2.01
CA PRO A 117 6.06 11.85 2.02
C PRO A 117 6.43 12.92 0.99
N GLU A 118 7.72 13.19 0.76
CA GLU A 118 8.18 14.16 -0.23
C GLU A 118 7.81 13.71 -1.65
N LYS A 119 8.01 12.43 -1.98
CA LYS A 119 7.63 11.86 -3.27
C LYS A 119 6.11 11.86 -3.45
N PHE A 120 5.37 11.58 -2.39
CA PHE A 120 3.91 11.67 -2.37
C PHE A 120 3.43 13.10 -2.60
N MET A 121 4.02 14.09 -1.94
CA MET A 121 3.66 15.50 -2.10
C MET A 121 4.04 16.03 -3.50
N ALA A 122 5.19 15.61 -4.04
CA ALA A 122 5.66 15.95 -5.39
C ALA A 122 4.90 15.22 -6.52
N GLU A 123 3.81 14.50 -6.23
CA GLU A 123 3.02 13.72 -7.21
C GLU A 123 3.79 12.61 -7.92
N GLY A 124 4.83 12.10 -7.29
CA GLY A 124 5.63 11.00 -7.82
C GLY A 124 4.93 9.63 -7.76
N TYR A 125 3.61 9.58 -7.96
CA TYR A 125 2.80 8.36 -7.96
C TYR A 125 1.58 8.51 -8.89
N PHE A 126 0.97 7.38 -9.23
CA PHE A 126 -0.32 7.35 -9.92
C PHE A 126 -1.28 6.39 -9.21
N LEU A 127 -2.55 6.70 -9.25
CA LEU A 127 -3.60 5.81 -8.79
C LEU A 127 -3.83 4.71 -9.84
N THR A 128 -4.19 3.50 -9.40
CA THR A 128 -4.69 2.46 -10.31
C THR A 128 -6.02 2.86 -10.93
N VAL A 129 -6.44 2.15 -11.97
CA VAL A 129 -7.75 2.39 -12.61
C VAL A 129 -8.88 2.31 -11.59
N GLN A 130 -8.88 1.29 -10.73
CA GLN A 130 -9.89 1.14 -9.69
C GLN A 130 -9.84 2.30 -8.68
N GLN A 131 -8.65 2.72 -8.25
CA GLN A 131 -8.49 3.84 -7.34
C GLN A 131 -8.93 5.17 -7.97
N GLU A 132 -8.61 5.41 -9.24
CA GLU A 132 -9.06 6.61 -9.96
C GLU A 132 -10.59 6.66 -10.09
N GLN A 133 -11.22 5.51 -10.41
CA GLN A 133 -12.68 5.42 -10.47
C GLN A 133 -13.29 5.75 -9.11
N ILE A 134 -12.86 5.07 -8.04
CA ILE A 134 -13.37 5.31 -6.68
C ILE A 134 -13.11 6.75 -6.25
N TYR A 135 -11.94 7.32 -6.55
CA TYR A 135 -11.64 8.73 -6.27
C TYR A 135 -12.65 9.67 -6.92
N ASN A 136 -12.97 9.46 -8.20
CA ASN A 136 -13.93 10.30 -8.93
C ASN A 136 -15.34 10.20 -8.34
N GLU A 137 -15.78 9.01 -7.95
CA GLU A 137 -17.06 8.79 -7.30
C GLU A 137 -17.12 9.45 -5.92
N ILE A 138 -16.06 9.28 -5.09
CA ILE A 138 -15.96 9.94 -3.78
C ILE A 138 -15.97 11.47 -3.95
N ARG A 139 -15.23 11.99 -4.91
CA ARG A 139 -15.22 13.44 -5.21
C ARG A 139 -16.60 13.97 -5.55
N THR A 140 -17.38 13.22 -6.32
CA THR A 140 -18.78 13.59 -6.64
C THR A 140 -19.63 13.60 -5.38
N LYS A 141 -19.52 12.59 -4.51
CA LYS A 141 -20.22 12.54 -3.23
C LYS A 141 -19.79 13.65 -2.27
N LEU A 142 -18.51 14.01 -2.25
CA LEU A 142 -18.03 15.15 -1.45
C LEU A 142 -18.62 16.48 -1.92
N SER A 143 -18.97 16.62 -3.18
CA SER A 143 -19.65 17.83 -3.72
C SER A 143 -21.15 17.83 -3.44
N ASP A 144 -21.75 16.70 -3.11
CA ASP A 144 -23.17 16.59 -2.77
C ASP A 144 -23.42 17.02 -1.33
N ALA A 145 -24.29 18.03 -1.13
CA ALA A 145 -24.61 18.58 0.19
C ALA A 145 -25.33 17.57 1.12
N THR A 146 -25.99 16.57 0.57
CA THR A 146 -26.74 15.56 1.34
C THR A 146 -25.85 14.45 1.88
N THR A 147 -24.74 14.17 1.23
CA THR A 147 -23.79 13.14 1.66
C THR A 147 -22.93 13.62 2.83
N LYS A 148 -23.01 12.97 3.97
CA LYS A 148 -22.20 13.26 5.17
C LYS A 148 -21.12 12.22 5.41
N PHE A 149 -21.40 10.96 5.14
CA PHE A 149 -20.52 9.83 5.43
C PHE A 149 -20.17 9.07 4.17
N ILE A 150 -18.92 8.74 4.03
CA ILE A 150 -18.35 7.94 2.94
C ILE A 150 -17.47 6.87 3.56
N ALA A 151 -17.47 5.66 3.02
CA ALA A 151 -16.68 4.55 3.53
C ALA A 151 -15.80 3.96 2.42
N LEU A 152 -14.55 3.67 2.77
CA LEU A 152 -13.56 3.00 1.94
C LEU A 152 -13.06 1.76 2.68
N THR A 153 -13.14 0.59 2.07
CA THR A 153 -12.66 -0.66 2.64
C THR A 153 -11.79 -1.43 1.66
N GLY A 154 -11.03 -2.38 2.17
CA GLY A 154 -10.19 -3.26 1.38
C GLY A 154 -9.18 -3.99 2.27
N SER A 155 -8.65 -5.11 1.82
CA SER A 155 -7.64 -5.87 2.56
C SER A 155 -6.29 -5.12 2.61
N ALA A 156 -5.34 -5.66 3.40
CA ALA A 156 -3.96 -5.19 3.39
C ALA A 156 -3.40 -5.14 1.96
N GLY A 157 -2.70 -4.06 1.64
CA GLY A 157 -2.02 -3.94 0.34
C GLY A 157 -2.88 -3.47 -0.83
N THR A 158 -4.12 -3.07 -0.62
CA THR A 158 -4.98 -2.53 -1.70
C THR A 158 -4.84 -1.02 -1.92
N GLY A 159 -3.99 -0.34 -1.15
CA GLY A 159 -3.73 1.09 -1.29
C GLY A 159 -4.78 2.01 -0.67
N LYS A 160 -5.54 1.56 0.34
CA LYS A 160 -6.48 2.39 1.10
C LYS A 160 -5.87 3.69 1.57
N THR A 161 -4.74 3.60 2.26
CA THR A 161 -4.02 4.77 2.80
C THR A 161 -3.59 5.73 1.70
N LEU A 162 -3.05 5.22 0.58
CA LEU A 162 -2.66 6.07 -0.56
C LEU A 162 -3.87 6.84 -1.10
N LEU A 163 -4.98 6.15 -1.35
CA LEU A 163 -6.20 6.79 -1.87
C LEU A 163 -6.78 7.80 -0.87
N THR A 164 -6.84 7.44 0.41
CA THR A 164 -7.35 8.31 1.48
C THR A 164 -6.53 9.60 1.61
N TYR A 165 -5.21 9.49 1.59
CA TYR A 165 -4.31 10.65 1.65
C TYR A 165 -4.27 11.43 0.33
N HIS A 166 -4.47 10.77 -0.82
CA HIS A 166 -4.68 11.46 -2.09
C HIS A 166 -5.93 12.35 -2.06
N ILE A 167 -7.04 11.84 -1.53
CA ILE A 167 -8.28 12.63 -1.34
C ILE A 167 -8.01 13.83 -0.43
N ALA A 168 -7.32 13.62 0.70
CA ALA A 168 -6.94 14.71 1.60
C ALA A 168 -6.11 15.78 0.88
N LYS A 169 -5.08 15.36 0.12
CA LYS A 169 -4.20 16.28 -0.64
C LYS A 169 -4.99 17.13 -1.63
N GLU A 170 -5.90 16.51 -2.38
CA GLU A 170 -6.70 17.22 -3.37
C GLU A 170 -7.74 18.15 -2.72
N SER A 171 -8.29 17.79 -1.55
CA SER A 171 -9.16 18.68 -0.77
C SER A 171 -8.40 19.90 -0.23
N ILE A 172 -7.22 19.69 0.34
CA ILE A 172 -6.34 20.79 0.82
C ILE A 172 -5.97 21.72 -0.35
N ARG A 173 -5.64 21.19 -1.53
CA ARG A 173 -5.33 21.99 -2.71
C ARG A 173 -6.49 22.86 -3.18
N LYS A 174 -7.72 22.47 -2.91
CA LYS A 174 -8.92 23.27 -3.18
C LYS A 174 -9.22 24.30 -2.10
N GLY A 175 -8.39 24.38 -1.06
CA GLY A 175 -8.55 25.29 0.06
C GLY A 175 -9.45 24.76 1.19
N GLU A 176 -9.85 23.48 1.15
CA GLU A 176 -10.60 22.85 2.23
C GLU A 176 -9.69 22.55 3.42
N LYS A 177 -10.18 22.76 4.63
CA LYS A 177 -9.49 22.36 5.86
C LYS A 177 -9.79 20.89 6.16
N VAL A 178 -8.76 20.06 6.13
CA VAL A 178 -8.89 18.60 6.32
C VAL A 178 -8.28 18.19 7.66
N LEU A 179 -9.04 17.44 8.46
CA LEU A 179 -8.58 16.79 9.67
C LEU A 179 -8.46 15.27 9.40
N ILE A 180 -7.26 14.72 9.64
CA ILE A 180 -7.04 13.26 9.57
C ILE A 180 -6.91 12.72 10.98
N LEU A 181 -7.80 11.81 11.34
CA LEU A 181 -7.77 11.03 12.58
C LEU A 181 -7.17 9.67 12.27
N HIS A 182 -5.87 9.50 12.56
CA HIS A 182 -5.20 8.22 12.36
C HIS A 182 -5.32 7.35 13.61
N CYS A 183 -6.03 6.21 13.53
CA CYS A 183 -6.33 5.35 14.67
C CYS A 183 -5.18 4.37 15.01
N ALA A 184 -3.94 4.79 14.79
CA ALA A 184 -2.72 4.08 15.18
C ALA A 184 -1.63 5.11 15.60
N PRO A 185 -0.50 4.66 16.17
CA PRO A 185 0.61 5.57 16.48
C PRO A 185 1.12 6.30 15.24
N LEU A 186 1.37 7.59 15.36
CA LEU A 186 1.94 8.40 14.30
C LEU A 186 3.42 8.04 14.08
N ASN A 187 3.83 7.88 12.83
CA ASN A 187 5.21 7.60 12.42
C ASN A 187 5.93 8.86 11.90
N SER A 188 7.20 8.71 11.46
CA SER A 188 8.00 9.82 10.93
C SER A 188 7.36 10.49 9.72
N GLY A 189 6.74 9.73 8.81
CA GLY A 189 6.07 10.30 7.64
C GLY A 189 4.88 11.18 7.99
N HIS A 190 4.10 10.82 9.01
CA HIS A 190 3.05 11.70 9.51
C HIS A 190 3.62 13.02 10.04
N LYS A 191 4.75 12.95 10.78
CA LYS A 191 5.41 14.16 11.32
C LYS A 191 5.88 15.07 10.19
N ILE A 192 6.51 14.53 9.15
CA ILE A 192 6.92 15.31 7.97
C ILE A 192 5.71 15.97 7.31
N LEU A 193 4.60 15.24 7.09
CA LEU A 193 3.38 15.85 6.53
C LEU A 193 2.82 16.98 7.39
N MET A 194 2.91 16.86 8.72
CA MET A 194 2.45 17.90 9.66
C MET A 194 3.40 19.10 9.70
N GLU A 195 4.69 18.86 9.86
CA GLU A 195 5.70 19.89 10.14
C GLU A 195 6.11 20.66 8.88
N GLU A 196 6.27 19.96 7.75
CA GLU A 196 6.76 20.55 6.50
C GLU A 196 5.63 20.97 5.55
N TYR A 197 4.50 20.24 5.58
CA TYR A 197 3.37 20.50 4.66
C TYR A 197 2.11 21.04 5.34
N GLY A 198 2.13 21.22 6.67
CA GLY A 198 1.04 21.85 7.41
C GLY A 198 -0.24 21.03 7.51
N TRP A 199 -0.16 19.70 7.37
CA TRP A 199 -1.33 18.84 7.48
C TRP A 199 -1.80 18.69 8.93
N SER A 200 -3.10 18.62 9.15
CA SER A 200 -3.68 18.34 10.47
C SER A 200 -3.93 16.83 10.62
N ILE A 201 -2.95 16.13 11.21
CA ILE A 201 -3.01 14.68 11.45
C ILE A 201 -2.88 14.40 12.94
N HIS A 202 -3.86 13.75 13.55
CA HIS A 202 -3.88 13.49 14.97
C HIS A 202 -4.37 12.09 15.30
N MET A 203 -3.93 11.55 16.43
CA MET A 203 -4.61 10.41 17.02
C MET A 203 -5.95 10.87 17.59
N PRO A 204 -7.03 10.08 17.53
CA PRO A 204 -8.38 10.50 17.96
C PRO A 204 -8.45 11.08 19.38
N LYS A 205 -7.57 10.61 20.29
CA LYS A 205 -7.51 11.10 21.67
C LYS A 205 -7.01 12.54 21.80
N TYR A 206 -6.19 13.00 20.86
CA TYR A 206 -5.47 14.27 20.91
C TYR A 206 -5.87 15.24 19.79
N ALA A 207 -6.95 14.92 19.09
CA ALA A 207 -7.42 15.74 17.98
C ALA A 207 -8.04 17.07 18.44
N PRO A 208 -7.87 18.12 17.64
CA PRO A 208 -8.56 19.40 17.87
C PRO A 208 -10.06 19.25 17.63
N ASN A 209 -10.81 20.32 17.90
CA ASN A 209 -12.25 20.37 17.62
C ASN A 209 -12.52 20.27 16.09
N THR A 210 -13.51 19.50 15.71
CA THR A 210 -13.86 19.29 14.30
C THR A 210 -14.55 20.50 13.65
N THR A 211 -15.00 21.45 14.42
CA THR A 211 -15.70 22.67 13.92
C THR A 211 -14.92 23.44 12.87
N ASP A 212 -13.58 23.47 13.00
CA ASP A 212 -12.69 24.27 12.17
C ASP A 212 -12.33 23.59 10.83
N PHE A 213 -12.84 22.37 10.60
CA PHE A 213 -12.51 21.58 9.44
C PHE A 213 -13.74 21.34 8.54
N ASP A 214 -13.50 21.23 7.24
CA ASP A 214 -14.54 20.96 6.23
C ASP A 214 -14.71 19.47 6.00
N LEU A 215 -13.59 18.73 6.02
CA LEU A 215 -13.53 17.29 5.81
C LEU A 215 -12.79 16.62 6.96
N ILE A 216 -13.40 15.59 7.55
CA ILE A 216 -12.79 14.69 8.53
C ILE A 216 -12.49 13.35 7.85
N ILE A 217 -11.29 12.85 7.98
CA ILE A 217 -10.89 11.53 7.49
C ILE A 217 -10.48 10.68 8.68
N ILE A 218 -11.11 9.52 8.85
CA ILE A 218 -10.81 8.56 9.91
C ILE A 218 -10.13 7.37 9.28
N ASP A 219 -8.80 7.31 9.39
CA ASP A 219 -7.98 6.23 8.85
C ASP A 219 -7.74 5.15 9.91
N GLU A 220 -7.73 3.88 9.47
CA GLU A 220 -7.69 2.68 10.34
C GLU A 220 -8.88 2.65 11.33
N ALA A 221 -10.05 3.05 10.87
CA ALA A 221 -11.25 3.28 11.71
C ALA A 221 -11.68 2.04 12.52
N GLN A 222 -11.33 0.81 12.12
CA GLN A 222 -11.60 -0.41 12.87
C GLN A 222 -10.97 -0.43 14.28
N ARG A 223 -9.99 0.45 14.51
CA ARG A 223 -9.27 0.56 15.81
C ARG A 223 -9.80 1.67 16.72
N MET A 224 -10.75 2.48 16.21
CA MET A 224 -11.33 3.57 16.98
C MET A 224 -12.20 3.04 18.11
N TYR A 225 -12.01 3.56 19.31
CA TYR A 225 -12.87 3.20 20.46
C TYR A 225 -14.32 3.62 20.20
N PRO A 226 -15.33 2.82 20.66
CA PRO A 226 -16.74 3.12 20.45
C PRO A 226 -17.15 4.54 20.87
N TYR A 227 -16.71 4.99 22.05
CA TYR A 227 -17.04 6.34 22.55
C TYR A 227 -16.43 7.47 21.68
N GLN A 228 -15.26 7.23 21.06
CA GLN A 228 -14.66 8.19 20.12
C GLN A 228 -15.45 8.21 18.82
N PHE A 229 -15.86 7.03 18.35
CA PHE A 229 -16.69 6.90 17.16
C PHE A 229 -17.98 7.69 17.34
N ASP A 230 -18.70 7.51 18.46
CA ASP A 230 -19.94 8.23 18.78
C ASP A 230 -19.72 9.74 18.78
N LYS A 231 -18.68 10.20 19.47
CA LYS A 231 -18.30 11.61 19.52
C LYS A 231 -18.15 12.22 18.11
N TYR A 232 -17.34 11.60 17.26
CA TYR A 232 -17.09 12.16 15.93
C TYR A 232 -18.29 12.08 14.99
N ILE A 233 -19.13 11.05 15.11
CA ILE A 233 -20.40 10.98 14.36
C ILE A 233 -21.34 12.12 14.77
N GLU A 234 -21.45 12.38 16.07
CA GLU A 234 -22.28 13.46 16.60
C GLU A 234 -21.77 14.83 16.12
N GLU A 235 -20.45 15.08 16.21
CA GLU A 235 -19.83 16.31 15.72
C GLU A 235 -20.06 16.50 14.20
N VAL A 236 -19.84 15.47 13.37
CA VAL A 236 -20.09 15.52 11.93
C VAL A 236 -21.55 15.89 11.61
N ARG A 237 -22.51 15.31 12.36
CA ARG A 237 -23.93 15.60 12.19
C ARG A 237 -24.29 17.00 12.64
N THR A 238 -23.83 17.41 13.83
CA THR A 238 -24.15 18.68 14.45
C THR A 238 -23.57 19.87 13.66
N PHE A 239 -22.33 19.76 13.22
CA PHE A 239 -21.65 20.83 12.50
C PHE A 239 -21.75 20.71 10.97
N ASN A 240 -22.59 19.77 10.49
CA ASN A 240 -22.81 19.53 9.06
C ASN A 240 -21.51 19.33 8.25
N LYS A 241 -20.59 18.55 8.80
CA LYS A 241 -19.29 18.24 8.18
C LYS A 241 -19.40 17.00 7.28
N LYS A 242 -18.32 16.72 6.55
CA LYS A 242 -18.15 15.48 5.77
C LYS A 242 -17.12 14.57 6.44
N CYS A 243 -17.38 13.27 6.39
CA CYS A 243 -16.49 12.29 7.01
C CYS A 243 -16.26 11.10 6.07
N ILE A 244 -14.97 10.73 5.92
CA ILE A 244 -14.54 9.53 5.21
C ILE A 244 -13.96 8.55 6.21
N PHE A 245 -14.46 7.31 6.19
CA PHE A 245 -13.89 6.20 6.95
C PHE A 245 -13.02 5.34 6.03
N SER A 246 -11.80 5.05 6.45
CA SER A 246 -10.92 4.04 5.84
C SER A 246 -10.70 2.93 6.86
N TYR A 247 -11.05 1.68 6.51
CA TYR A 247 -10.96 0.55 7.44
C TYR A 247 -10.65 -0.78 6.75
N ASP A 248 -10.12 -1.72 7.54
CA ASP A 248 -9.93 -3.12 7.18
C ASP A 248 -10.43 -4.01 8.34
N GLU A 249 -11.53 -4.71 8.13
CA GLU A 249 -12.15 -5.56 9.14
C GLU A 249 -11.27 -6.72 9.62
N ASN A 250 -10.20 -7.05 8.90
CA ASN A 250 -9.27 -8.12 9.22
C ASN A 250 -7.97 -7.64 9.90
N GLN A 251 -7.76 -6.32 10.00
CA GLN A 251 -6.56 -5.73 10.59
C GLN A 251 -6.84 -5.11 11.97
N TYR A 252 -6.95 -5.95 12.97
CA TYR A 252 -6.97 -5.53 14.37
C TYR A 252 -5.74 -6.08 15.11
N LEU A 253 -5.33 -5.45 16.20
CA LEU A 253 -4.16 -5.82 16.99
C LEU A 253 -4.57 -6.32 18.40
N ARG A 254 -5.73 -5.88 18.87
CA ARG A 254 -6.32 -6.35 20.13
C ARG A 254 -7.59 -7.13 19.83
N ASP A 255 -7.80 -8.23 20.56
CA ASP A 255 -8.99 -9.07 20.35
C ASP A 255 -10.31 -8.33 20.65
N ASN A 256 -10.28 -7.35 21.57
CA ASN A 256 -11.45 -6.54 21.86
C ASN A 256 -11.83 -5.54 20.75
N GLU A 257 -10.93 -5.23 19.79
CA GLU A 257 -11.26 -4.39 18.63
C GLU A 257 -12.34 -5.04 17.75
N LYS A 258 -12.43 -6.37 17.72
CA LYS A 258 -13.53 -7.11 17.06
C LYS A 258 -14.90 -6.74 17.61
N ASN A 259 -14.97 -6.47 18.91
CA ASN A 259 -16.22 -6.15 19.60
C ASN A 259 -16.65 -4.69 19.42
N TYR A 260 -15.86 -3.89 18.68
CA TYR A 260 -16.26 -2.50 18.38
C TYR A 260 -17.30 -2.42 17.25
N HIS A 261 -17.45 -3.51 16.49
CA HIS A 261 -18.43 -3.63 15.39
C HIS A 261 -18.39 -2.45 14.42
N THR A 262 -17.20 -1.87 14.21
CA THR A 262 -17.03 -0.62 13.44
C THR A 262 -17.60 -0.75 12.04
N LYS A 263 -17.41 -1.90 11.37
CA LYS A 263 -17.98 -2.14 10.03
C LYS A 263 -19.50 -2.06 10.07
N GLU A 264 -20.15 -2.82 10.96
CA GLU A 264 -21.61 -2.86 11.10
C GLU A 264 -22.16 -1.47 11.42
N ARG A 265 -21.45 -0.73 12.24
CA ARG A 265 -21.82 0.64 12.60
C ARG A 265 -21.75 1.57 11.40
N ILE A 266 -20.67 1.53 10.60
CA ILE A 266 -20.53 2.33 9.39
C ILE A 266 -21.60 1.95 8.35
N GLU A 267 -21.76 0.66 8.07
CA GLU A 267 -22.63 0.19 7.00
C GLU A 267 -24.13 0.28 7.36
N LYS A 268 -24.49 -0.05 8.59
CA LYS A 268 -25.91 -0.12 9.01
C LYS A 268 -26.39 1.15 9.72
N GLU A 269 -25.67 1.63 10.76
CA GLU A 269 -26.12 2.78 11.54
C GLU A 269 -25.99 4.09 10.76
N LEU A 270 -24.93 4.21 9.91
CA LEU A 270 -24.73 5.38 9.06
C LEU A 270 -25.26 5.19 7.64
N SER A 271 -25.82 4.01 7.33
CA SER A 271 -26.34 3.64 5.99
C SER A 271 -25.31 3.92 4.87
N CYS A 272 -24.04 3.63 5.14
CA CYS A 272 -22.94 3.96 4.27
C CYS A 272 -22.44 2.70 3.54
N THR A 273 -22.74 2.57 2.25
CA THR A 273 -22.20 1.48 1.42
C THR A 273 -20.73 1.77 1.11
N PRO A 274 -19.79 0.88 1.51
CA PRO A 274 -18.37 1.13 1.33
C PRO A 274 -17.92 0.93 -0.12
N TYR A 275 -17.03 1.81 -0.58
CA TYR A 275 -16.19 1.54 -1.73
C TYR A 275 -15.17 0.49 -1.38
N LYS A 276 -15.06 -0.57 -2.19
CA LYS A 276 -14.18 -1.70 -1.90
C LYS A 276 -13.00 -1.73 -2.86
N LEU A 277 -11.79 -1.56 -2.32
CA LEU A 277 -10.56 -1.81 -3.05
C LEU A 277 -10.25 -3.31 -3.04
N THR A 278 -10.11 -3.90 -4.21
CA THR A 278 -9.86 -5.34 -4.41
C THR A 278 -8.47 -5.63 -4.96
N ASP A 279 -7.91 -4.70 -5.72
CA ASP A 279 -6.63 -4.88 -6.38
C ASP A 279 -5.50 -4.84 -5.36
N LYS A 280 -4.82 -5.97 -5.19
CA LYS A 280 -3.64 -6.05 -4.34
C LYS A 280 -2.42 -5.55 -5.11
N ILE A 281 -1.94 -4.39 -4.73
CA ILE A 281 -0.80 -3.72 -5.38
C ILE A 281 0.50 -3.98 -4.60
N ARG A 282 0.40 -4.29 -3.32
CA ARG A 282 1.47 -4.13 -2.34
C ARG A 282 2.43 -5.30 -2.25
N THR A 283 1.98 -6.51 -2.41
CA THR A 283 2.76 -7.70 -2.07
C THR A 283 3.02 -8.52 -3.32
N ASN A 284 4.27 -8.94 -3.53
CA ASN A 284 4.64 -9.92 -4.52
C ASN A 284 3.72 -11.16 -4.41
N LYS A 285 3.28 -11.72 -5.53
CA LYS A 285 2.32 -12.84 -5.57
C LYS A 285 2.78 -14.00 -4.69
N GLU A 286 4.06 -14.36 -4.75
CA GLU A 286 4.62 -15.46 -3.96
C GLU A 286 4.51 -15.21 -2.46
N ILE A 287 4.83 -13.99 -1.98
CA ILE A 287 4.70 -13.62 -0.57
C ILE A 287 3.23 -13.66 -0.13
N ALA A 288 2.31 -13.19 -0.98
CA ALA A 288 0.88 -13.24 -0.68
C ALA A 288 0.36 -14.69 -0.59
N TYR A 289 0.81 -15.59 -1.47
CA TYR A 289 0.49 -17.01 -1.40
C TYR A 289 1.09 -17.67 -0.17
N PHE A 290 2.35 -17.38 0.13
CA PHE A 290 3.02 -17.88 1.34
C PHE A 290 2.25 -17.48 2.61
N ILE A 291 1.92 -16.19 2.77
CA ILE A 291 1.15 -15.70 3.91
C ILE A 291 -0.18 -16.47 4.05
N ARG A 292 -0.92 -16.63 2.96
CA ARG A 292 -2.20 -17.34 2.97
C ARG A 292 -2.07 -18.79 3.45
N GLN A 293 -1.00 -19.47 3.03
CA GLN A 293 -0.74 -20.87 3.37
C GLN A 293 -0.17 -21.02 4.77
N LEU A 294 0.67 -20.07 5.21
CA LEU A 294 1.20 -20.03 6.57
C LEU A 294 0.09 -19.83 7.62
N PHE A 295 -0.89 -18.97 7.32
CA PHE A 295 -1.95 -18.66 8.29
C PHE A 295 -3.08 -19.68 8.34
N ASN A 296 -3.17 -20.61 7.39
CA ASN A 296 -4.20 -21.66 7.39
C ASN A 296 -3.73 -22.92 6.66
N LEU A 297 -3.69 -24.05 7.38
CA LEU A 297 -3.28 -25.37 6.85
C LEU A 297 -4.19 -25.91 5.75
N LYS A 298 -5.48 -25.54 5.74
CA LYS A 298 -6.46 -26.00 4.73
C LYS A 298 -6.30 -25.34 3.36
N LYS A 299 -5.46 -24.32 3.26
CA LYS A 299 -5.17 -23.71 1.97
C LYS A 299 -4.18 -24.58 1.21
N ASN A 300 -4.57 -24.92 -0.01
CA ASN A 300 -3.72 -25.71 -0.89
C ASN A 300 -2.39 -25.01 -1.12
N ILE A 301 -1.31 -25.77 -1.08
CA ILE A 301 0.02 -25.29 -1.41
C ILE A 301 0.04 -25.06 -2.93
N SER A 302 0.45 -23.87 -3.34
CA SER A 302 0.53 -23.49 -4.75
C SER A 302 1.86 -23.97 -5.32
N ASN A 303 1.84 -24.48 -6.53
CA ASN A 303 3.06 -24.85 -7.24
C ASN A 303 3.67 -23.60 -7.90
N ILE A 304 4.34 -22.80 -7.08
CA ILE A 304 5.06 -21.58 -7.50
C ILE A 304 6.41 -21.53 -6.80
N ASP A 305 7.37 -20.89 -7.43
CA ASP A 305 8.68 -20.65 -6.82
C ASP A 305 8.62 -19.49 -5.83
N TYR A 306 9.45 -19.56 -4.79
CA TYR A 306 9.53 -18.55 -3.72
C TYR A 306 10.94 -17.93 -3.61
N PRO A 307 11.50 -17.35 -4.69
CA PRO A 307 12.91 -16.88 -4.72
C PRO A 307 13.19 -15.71 -3.77
N ASN A 308 12.15 -15.04 -3.27
CA ASN A 308 12.28 -13.88 -2.39
C ASN A 308 11.89 -14.18 -0.93
N ILE A 309 11.83 -15.46 -0.56
CA ILE A 309 11.56 -15.88 0.82
C ILE A 309 12.74 -16.65 1.36
N GLU A 310 13.33 -16.15 2.46
CA GLU A 310 14.43 -16.76 3.17
C GLU A 310 13.95 -17.33 4.50
N LEU A 311 14.55 -18.45 4.94
CA LEU A 311 14.18 -19.14 6.16
C LEU A 311 15.43 -19.42 7.00
N THR A 312 15.39 -19.11 8.29
CA THR A 312 16.43 -19.45 9.26
C THR A 312 15.82 -20.01 10.52
N TYR A 313 16.38 -21.13 11.02
CA TYR A 313 16.00 -21.72 12.29
C TYR A 313 17.02 -21.40 13.39
N CYS A 314 16.54 -20.95 14.53
CA CYS A 314 17.32 -20.66 15.72
C CYS A 314 16.87 -21.57 16.88
N LYS A 315 17.82 -22.19 17.57
CA LYS A 315 17.52 -23.10 18.70
C LYS A 315 17.11 -22.38 20.00
N ASN A 316 17.33 -21.08 20.08
CA ASN A 316 17.04 -20.31 21.30
C ASN A 316 16.92 -18.80 20.98
N TYR A 317 16.37 -18.05 21.92
CA TYR A 317 16.16 -16.61 21.81
C TYR A 317 17.46 -15.81 21.70
N PHE A 318 18.57 -16.27 22.29
CA PHE A 318 19.84 -15.57 22.23
C PHE A 318 20.42 -15.56 20.82
N SER A 319 20.45 -16.72 20.15
CA SER A 319 20.93 -16.81 18.77
C SER A 319 20.02 -16.04 17.80
N ALA A 320 18.70 -16.07 18.02
CA ALA A 320 17.75 -15.30 17.24
C ALA A 320 17.99 -13.80 17.40
N LYS A 321 18.13 -13.31 18.63
CA LYS A 321 18.40 -11.88 18.89
C LYS A 321 19.63 -11.38 18.17
N SER A 322 20.73 -12.16 18.22
CA SER A 322 21.98 -11.83 17.55
C SER A 322 21.79 -11.74 16.02
N LEU A 323 21.07 -12.71 15.44
CA LEU A 323 20.73 -12.70 14.01
C LEU A 323 19.87 -11.48 13.63
N LEU A 324 18.83 -11.19 14.40
CA LEU A 324 17.92 -10.05 14.14
C LEU A 324 18.67 -8.72 14.18
N GLN A 325 19.60 -8.55 15.11
CA GLN A 325 20.46 -7.37 15.19
C GLN A 325 21.38 -7.23 13.96
N GLU A 326 21.94 -8.34 13.47
CA GLU A 326 22.74 -8.32 12.25
C GLU A 326 21.91 -8.05 10.99
N LEU A 327 20.71 -8.61 10.87
CA LEU A 327 19.81 -8.35 9.77
C LEU A 327 19.37 -6.88 9.73
N SER A 328 19.10 -6.28 10.89
CA SER A 328 18.74 -4.85 11.00
C SER A 328 19.87 -3.95 10.47
N LYS A 329 21.14 -4.32 10.64
CA LYS A 329 22.30 -3.60 10.08
C LYS A 329 22.44 -3.77 8.55
N LYS A 330 21.83 -4.81 7.97
CA LYS A 330 21.94 -5.18 6.55
C LYS A 330 20.74 -4.74 5.70
N ASN A 331 20.13 -3.62 6.02
CA ASN A 331 18.95 -3.07 5.32
C ASN A 331 17.69 -3.97 5.35
N TRP A 332 17.59 -4.88 6.31
CA TRP A 332 16.37 -5.59 6.63
C TRP A 332 15.58 -4.81 7.68
N LYS A 333 14.30 -4.61 7.43
CA LYS A 333 13.39 -4.10 8.44
C LYS A 333 12.99 -5.22 9.38
N VAL A 334 13.26 -5.06 10.68
CA VAL A 334 13.00 -6.06 11.72
C VAL A 334 12.00 -5.50 12.75
N PRO A 335 10.70 -5.32 12.40
CA PRO A 335 9.74 -4.78 13.34
C PRO A 335 9.51 -5.77 14.49
N ASN A 336 9.59 -5.27 15.70
CA ASN A 336 9.34 -6.07 16.89
C ASN A 336 7.85 -6.34 17.10
N TYR A 337 7.49 -7.40 17.81
CA TYR A 337 6.19 -7.45 18.46
C TYR A 337 6.09 -6.31 19.46
N THR A 338 4.91 -5.74 19.61
CA THR A 338 4.74 -4.57 20.46
C THR A 338 4.90 -4.96 21.94
N PRO A 339 5.87 -4.37 22.65
CA PRO A 339 6.11 -4.68 24.05
C PRO A 339 4.92 -4.36 24.95
N GLY A 340 4.81 -5.06 26.05
CA GLY A 340 3.80 -4.78 27.07
C GLY A 340 4.12 -3.49 27.84
N THR A 341 3.08 -2.74 28.20
CA THR A 341 3.23 -1.52 29.02
C THR A 341 3.19 -1.80 30.53
N ARG A 342 2.63 -2.93 30.94
CA ARG A 342 2.42 -3.30 32.34
C ARG A 342 2.97 -4.68 32.72
N SER A 343 3.30 -5.50 31.73
CA SER A 343 3.85 -6.83 31.87
C SER A 343 4.82 -7.11 30.75
N THR A 344 5.86 -7.90 31.02
CA THR A 344 6.83 -8.34 30.02
C THR A 344 6.35 -9.63 29.38
N PHE A 345 6.41 -9.73 28.07
CA PHE A 345 6.05 -10.92 27.32
C PHE A 345 7.31 -11.68 26.86
N HIS A 346 7.18 -13.00 26.61
CA HIS A 346 8.30 -13.85 26.20
C HIS A 346 9.03 -13.33 24.96
N TYR A 347 8.31 -12.79 23.96
CA TYR A 347 8.90 -12.25 22.73
C TYR A 347 9.78 -11.00 22.97
N GLU A 348 9.71 -10.37 24.13
CA GLU A 348 10.61 -9.25 24.47
C GLU A 348 12.06 -9.71 24.69
N ALA A 349 12.29 -11.02 24.89
CA ALA A 349 13.63 -11.59 25.04
C ALA A 349 14.48 -11.48 23.76
N TYR A 350 13.85 -11.42 22.58
CA TYR A 350 14.56 -11.36 21.30
C TYR A 350 14.33 -10.06 20.51
N LEU A 351 13.99 -8.95 21.17
CA LEU A 351 13.87 -7.65 20.50
C LEU A 351 15.14 -7.30 19.73
N SER A 352 14.98 -6.87 18.47
CA SER A 352 16.08 -6.61 17.53
C SER A 352 16.92 -5.36 17.83
N GLY A 353 16.42 -4.47 18.69
CA GLY A 353 16.97 -3.13 18.90
C GLY A 353 16.39 -2.08 17.93
N ASP A 354 15.57 -2.48 16.94
CA ASP A 354 14.78 -1.57 16.13
C ASP A 354 13.72 -0.91 17.03
N THR A 355 13.49 0.37 16.84
CA THR A 355 12.47 1.13 17.62
C THR A 355 11.05 0.87 17.13
N GLU A 356 10.89 0.30 15.94
CA GLU A 356 9.59 0.05 15.36
C GLU A 356 9.00 -1.31 15.77
N CYS A 357 7.71 -1.30 15.96
CA CYS A 357 6.94 -2.48 16.36
C CYS A 357 5.69 -2.63 15.49
N ALA A 358 4.95 -3.72 15.70
CA ALA A 358 3.74 -4.02 14.94
C ALA A 358 2.72 -2.87 14.88
N HIS A 359 2.63 -2.06 15.93
CA HIS A 359 1.72 -0.90 15.96
C HIS A 359 2.28 0.30 15.16
N SER A 360 3.57 0.56 15.24
CA SER A 360 4.17 1.72 14.58
C SER A 360 4.35 1.53 13.06
N VAL A 361 4.41 0.29 12.56
CA VAL A 361 4.51 0.00 11.13
C VAL A 361 3.17 0.01 10.39
N VAL A 362 2.09 0.39 11.06
CA VAL A 362 0.77 0.55 10.43
C VAL A 362 0.84 1.60 9.33
N GLY A 363 0.33 1.26 8.15
CA GLY A 363 0.37 2.15 6.98
C GLY A 363 1.72 2.26 6.27
N GLN A 364 2.81 1.76 6.88
CA GLN A 364 4.14 1.72 6.26
C GLN A 364 4.35 0.48 5.38
N GLU A 365 5.42 0.49 4.59
CA GLU A 365 5.84 -0.60 3.72
C GLU A 365 7.35 -0.63 3.62
N PHE A 366 7.92 -1.84 3.49
CA PHE A 366 9.37 -2.02 3.45
C PHE A 366 9.74 -3.04 2.36
N ASP A 367 10.86 -2.81 1.69
CA ASP A 367 11.33 -3.71 0.63
C ASP A 367 11.69 -5.07 1.22
N ASN A 368 12.43 -5.10 2.33
CA ASN A 368 12.91 -6.32 2.95
C ASN A 368 12.44 -6.37 4.41
N VAL A 369 11.67 -7.38 4.78
CA VAL A 369 11.10 -7.52 6.13
C VAL A 369 11.52 -8.84 6.75
N VAL A 370 11.90 -8.79 8.02
CA VAL A 370 12.11 -9.98 8.86
C VAL A 370 10.91 -10.17 9.77
N ILE A 371 10.41 -11.40 9.84
CA ILE A 371 9.41 -11.82 10.82
C ILE A 371 9.99 -12.89 11.74
N VAL A 372 9.45 -12.98 12.94
CA VAL A 372 9.83 -14.02 13.91
C VAL A 372 8.62 -14.89 14.22
N ILE A 373 8.84 -16.21 14.24
CA ILE A 373 7.85 -17.21 14.67
C ILE A 373 8.52 -18.03 15.77
N ASP A 374 8.10 -17.82 16.99
CA ASP A 374 8.64 -18.52 18.17
C ASP A 374 7.79 -19.75 18.56
N ASP A 375 8.13 -20.38 19.66
CA ASP A 375 7.47 -21.57 20.20
C ASP A 375 6.01 -21.35 20.67
N SER A 376 5.55 -20.11 20.77
CA SER A 376 4.15 -19.78 21.08
C SER A 376 3.18 -20.03 19.94
N PHE A 377 3.68 -20.09 18.70
CA PHE A 377 2.85 -20.29 17.53
C PHE A 377 2.52 -21.77 17.30
N LYS A 378 1.26 -22.04 16.99
CA LYS A 378 0.76 -23.40 16.69
C LYS A 378 -0.49 -23.33 15.81
N TYR A 379 -0.92 -24.48 15.31
CA TYR A 379 -2.17 -24.58 14.58
C TYR A 379 -3.27 -25.15 15.48
N ASN A 380 -4.48 -24.57 15.40
CA ASN A 380 -5.65 -25.10 16.06
C ASN A 380 -6.26 -26.30 15.29
N SER A 381 -7.29 -26.93 15.84
CA SER A 381 -8.01 -28.05 15.22
C SER A 381 -8.69 -27.68 13.87
N GLN A 382 -8.92 -26.42 13.64
CA GLN A 382 -9.47 -25.91 12.38
C GLN A 382 -8.39 -25.63 11.32
N GLY A 383 -7.11 -25.74 11.70
CA GLY A 383 -5.97 -25.48 10.83
C GLY A 383 -5.57 -24.01 10.74
N ASP A 384 -6.11 -23.16 11.58
CA ASP A 384 -5.74 -21.76 11.65
C ASP A 384 -4.50 -21.56 12.53
N LEU A 385 -3.57 -20.71 12.09
CA LEU A 385 -2.44 -20.29 12.91
C LEU A 385 -2.94 -19.50 14.11
N ILE A 386 -2.52 -19.89 15.31
CA ILE A 386 -2.77 -19.21 16.57
C ILE A 386 -1.45 -18.99 17.31
N ALA A 387 -1.45 -18.13 18.30
CA ALA A 387 -0.35 -17.93 19.23
C ALA A 387 -0.90 -17.82 20.66
N ASP A 388 -0.03 -17.87 21.65
CA ASP A 388 -0.43 -17.75 23.05
C ASP A 388 -1.08 -16.38 23.33
N ASN A 389 -2.00 -16.38 24.29
CA ASN A 389 -2.75 -15.17 24.64
C ASN A 389 -1.86 -14.15 25.34
N THR A 390 -1.70 -13.00 24.69
CA THR A 390 -1.03 -11.83 25.21
C THR A 390 -1.99 -10.62 25.12
N TYR A 391 -1.65 -9.50 25.75
CA TYR A 391 -2.50 -8.30 25.69
C TYR A 391 -2.75 -7.83 24.25
N TYR A 392 -1.73 -7.91 23.41
CA TYR A 392 -1.86 -7.77 21.96
C TYR A 392 -1.78 -9.15 21.33
N SER A 393 -2.69 -9.47 20.42
CA SER A 393 -2.66 -10.76 19.73
C SER A 393 -1.38 -10.92 18.90
N GLN A 394 -0.49 -11.84 19.32
CA GLN A 394 0.79 -12.07 18.66
C GLN A 394 0.58 -12.52 17.21
N ARG A 395 -0.43 -13.36 16.95
CA ARG A 395 -0.84 -13.74 15.59
C ARG A 395 -1.20 -12.52 14.73
N GLN A 396 -1.92 -11.55 15.27
CA GLN A 396 -2.32 -10.36 14.52
C GLN A 396 -1.15 -9.41 14.32
N MET A 397 -0.25 -9.30 15.28
CA MET A 397 0.99 -8.58 15.15
C MET A 397 1.87 -9.18 14.05
N LEU A 398 2.00 -10.53 13.99
CA LEU A 398 2.68 -11.23 12.90
C LEU A 398 2.04 -10.88 11.55
N TYR A 399 0.71 -10.96 11.45
CA TYR A 399 -0.01 -10.61 10.21
C TYR A 399 0.23 -9.16 9.81
N GLN A 400 0.22 -8.25 10.78
CA GLN A 400 0.49 -6.83 10.56
C GLN A 400 1.90 -6.62 9.99
N ILE A 401 2.92 -7.25 10.55
CA ILE A 401 4.32 -7.11 10.13
C ILE A 401 4.55 -7.75 8.76
N ILE A 402 4.17 -9.01 8.58
CA ILE A 402 4.44 -9.75 7.34
C ILE A 402 3.78 -9.11 6.12
N THR A 403 2.60 -8.50 6.29
CA THR A 403 1.91 -7.79 5.21
C THR A 403 2.54 -6.44 4.85
N ARG A 404 3.61 -6.02 5.53
CA ARG A 404 4.40 -4.81 5.16
C ARG A 404 5.48 -5.10 4.14
N THR A 405 5.71 -6.37 3.81
CA THR A 405 6.76 -6.81 2.89
C THR A 405 6.41 -6.47 1.45
N ARG A 406 7.33 -5.81 0.75
CA ARG A 406 7.22 -5.50 -0.68
C ARG A 406 7.97 -6.49 -1.57
N LYS A 407 9.27 -6.73 -1.27
CA LYS A 407 10.17 -7.49 -2.15
C LYS A 407 10.65 -8.80 -1.54
N LYS A 408 11.27 -8.75 -0.35
CA LYS A 408 11.87 -9.92 0.28
C LYS A 408 11.37 -10.13 1.71
N LEU A 409 11.08 -11.38 2.02
CA LEU A 409 10.66 -11.83 3.34
C LEU A 409 11.70 -12.77 3.93
N HIS A 410 12.19 -12.49 5.13
CA HIS A 410 13.02 -13.41 5.90
C HIS A 410 12.26 -13.90 7.12
N ILE A 411 12.16 -15.19 7.27
CA ILE A 411 11.44 -15.85 8.37
C ILE A 411 12.47 -16.43 9.33
N VAL A 412 12.47 -15.94 10.56
CA VAL A 412 13.29 -16.49 11.65
C VAL A 412 12.38 -17.32 12.55
N ILE A 413 12.62 -18.63 12.59
CA ILE A 413 11.88 -19.57 13.46
C ILE A 413 12.73 -19.87 14.68
N ILE A 414 12.12 -19.77 15.88
CA ILE A 414 12.80 -20.02 17.15
C ILE A 414 12.14 -21.21 17.82
N ASP A 415 12.90 -22.31 17.95
CA ASP A 415 12.55 -23.53 18.70
C ASP A 415 11.13 -24.07 18.41
N ASN A 416 10.74 -24.07 17.13
CA ASN A 416 9.41 -24.47 16.66
C ASN A 416 9.49 -25.31 15.39
N GLU A 417 9.67 -26.63 15.57
CA GLU A 417 9.82 -27.57 14.45
C GLU A 417 8.55 -27.67 13.60
N VAL A 418 7.36 -27.59 14.22
CA VAL A 418 6.08 -27.64 13.49
C VAL A 418 5.96 -26.50 12.50
N MET A 419 6.38 -25.30 12.90
CA MET A 419 6.37 -24.14 12.00
C MET A 419 7.48 -24.20 10.97
N LEU A 420 8.63 -24.80 11.31
CA LEU A 420 9.73 -25.05 10.38
C LEU A 420 9.26 -25.98 9.26
N ASP A 421 8.71 -27.15 9.61
CA ASP A 421 8.21 -28.15 8.67
C ASP A 421 7.15 -27.52 7.73
N ARG A 422 6.23 -26.74 8.30
CA ARG A 422 5.21 -26.05 7.49
C ARG A 422 5.81 -25.07 6.51
N CYS A 423 6.79 -24.27 6.91
CA CYS A 423 7.47 -23.33 6.01
C CYS A 423 8.22 -24.06 4.90
N ILE A 424 8.92 -25.15 5.25
CA ILE A 424 9.63 -26.01 4.29
C ILE A 424 8.66 -26.63 3.29
N ASP A 425 7.51 -27.15 3.75
CA ASP A 425 6.47 -27.71 2.90
C ASP A 425 5.93 -26.71 1.88
N ILE A 426 5.78 -25.46 2.29
CA ILE A 426 5.33 -24.38 1.39
C ILE A 426 6.39 -24.04 0.36
N LEU A 427 7.66 -23.94 0.79
CA LEU A 427 8.76 -23.48 -0.06
C LEU A 427 9.26 -24.54 -1.07
N ASN A 428 9.09 -25.83 -0.78
CA ASN A 428 9.60 -26.93 -1.60
C ASN A 428 8.57 -27.53 -2.57
N LYS A 429 7.39 -26.98 -2.67
CA LYS A 429 6.34 -27.38 -3.63
C LYS A 429 6.07 -26.30 -4.66
#